data_f43fc05d28f98a2b2f0474c2bdd3576a
#
_entry.id   f43fc05d28f98a2b2f0474c2bdd3576a
#
_cell.length_a   1.000
_cell.length_b   1.000
_cell.length_c   1.000
_cell.angle_alpha   90.00
_cell.angle_beta   90.00
_cell.angle_gamma   90.00
#
_symmetry.space_group_name_H-M   'P 1'
#
loop_
_entity.id
_entity.type
_entity.pdbx_description
1 polymer ?
#
loop_
_entity_poly.entity_id
_entity_poly.type
_entity_poly.pdbx_seq_one_letter_code
_entity_poly.pdbx_strand_id
1 'polypeptide(L)'
;AQVELLHGENGWVEVKDNGLVYGFDATKVMYSSGNVTERHRMATLQAEGDIVIDAYAGIGYYTMQLLVHANVGHVHACEINPNSIHALEWSANQNNVQSRLTVHPGDNQVTLRELKGTADRILLGYLPSSEPTWEPAIQSLKETGGTLHIHMNVEEERINAWCEATMDKCLQFASKSGRDWKVVSHHLEKVKWYAPRIRHVVLDVSFSSINSAS
;
A
#
# COMPACT_ATOMS: atom_id res chain seq x y z
N ALA A 1 15.00 12.76 -10.74
CA ALA A 1 16.38 12.63 -11.23
C ALA A 1 16.29 12.24 -12.72
N GLN A 2 17.11 12.82 -13.56
CA GLN A 2 17.28 12.32 -14.94
C GLN A 2 18.29 11.16 -14.88
N VAL A 3 17.91 10.03 -15.48
CA VAL A 3 18.78 8.86 -15.63
C VAL A 3 19.16 8.74 -17.09
N GLU A 4 20.45 8.62 -17.36
CA GLU A 4 21.00 8.45 -18.70
C GLU A 4 21.48 7.01 -18.88
N LEU A 5 21.13 6.38 -20.00
CA LEU A 5 21.60 5.07 -20.37
C LEU A 5 23.00 5.21 -20.97
N LEU A 6 24.02 4.73 -20.25
CA LEU A 6 25.41 4.81 -20.70
C LEU A 6 25.80 3.69 -21.68
N HIS A 7 25.06 2.57 -21.67
CA HIS A 7 25.31 1.40 -22.52
C HIS A 7 24.03 0.56 -22.65
N GLY A 8 23.85 -0.12 -23.78
CA GLY A 8 22.68 -0.95 -24.07
C GLY A 8 21.58 -0.24 -24.87
N GLU A 9 20.51 -0.97 -25.23
CA GLU A 9 19.43 -0.47 -26.08
C GLU A 9 18.22 0.06 -25.28
N ASN A 10 18.05 -0.39 -24.02
CA ASN A 10 16.96 0.03 -23.12
C ASN A 10 17.40 -0.12 -21.66
N GLY A 11 16.59 0.45 -20.76
CA GLY A 11 16.81 0.40 -19.31
C GLY A 11 16.09 -0.75 -18.59
N TRP A 12 15.57 -1.73 -19.32
CA TRP A 12 14.84 -2.83 -18.70
C TRP A 12 15.74 -3.71 -17.85
N VAL A 13 15.31 -3.95 -16.62
CA VAL A 13 15.99 -4.83 -15.66
C VAL A 13 14.99 -5.77 -15.00
N GLU A 14 15.47 -6.95 -14.63
CA GLU A 14 14.72 -7.93 -13.85
C GLU A 14 15.40 -8.15 -12.51
N VAL A 15 14.61 -8.09 -11.44
CA VAL A 15 15.07 -8.26 -10.05
C VAL A 15 14.30 -9.40 -9.41
N LYS A 16 15.00 -10.27 -8.69
CA LYS A 16 14.38 -11.31 -7.86
C LYS A 16 14.42 -10.88 -6.40
N ASP A 17 13.27 -10.91 -5.74
CA ASP A 17 13.13 -10.61 -4.32
C ASP A 17 12.08 -11.55 -3.72
N ASN A 18 12.42 -12.23 -2.63
CA ASN A 18 11.53 -13.17 -1.92
C ASN A 18 10.86 -14.21 -2.86
N GLY A 19 11.59 -14.74 -3.84
CA GLY A 19 11.07 -15.70 -4.80
C GLY A 19 10.24 -15.10 -5.94
N LEU A 20 9.97 -13.81 -5.93
CA LEU A 20 9.21 -13.08 -6.94
C LEU A 20 10.12 -12.42 -7.98
N VAL A 21 9.60 -12.27 -9.20
CA VAL A 21 10.28 -11.59 -10.30
C VAL A 21 9.61 -10.24 -10.55
N TYR A 22 10.41 -9.17 -10.54
CA TYR A 22 9.98 -7.81 -10.86
C TYR A 22 10.73 -7.32 -12.10
N GLY A 23 10.01 -6.84 -13.12
CA GLY A 23 10.61 -6.24 -14.31
C GLY A 23 10.22 -4.78 -14.44
N PHE A 24 11.18 -3.92 -14.74
CA PHE A 24 10.92 -2.49 -14.92
C PHE A 24 12.02 -1.80 -15.71
N ASP A 25 11.72 -0.67 -16.31
CA ASP A 25 12.72 0.20 -16.94
C ASP A 25 13.34 1.13 -15.87
N ALA A 26 14.59 0.86 -15.49
CA ALA A 26 15.31 1.61 -14.46
C ALA A 26 15.56 3.08 -14.83
N THR A 27 15.38 3.47 -16.11
CA THR A 27 15.46 4.88 -16.54
C THR A 27 14.16 5.65 -16.33
N LYS A 28 13.01 4.95 -16.12
CA LYS A 28 11.67 5.54 -16.06
C LYS A 28 10.99 5.39 -14.71
N VAL A 29 11.37 4.38 -13.95
CA VAL A 29 10.81 4.11 -12.62
C VAL A 29 11.92 3.87 -11.60
N MET A 30 11.63 4.15 -10.33
CA MET A 30 12.59 3.98 -9.26
C MET A 30 12.38 2.64 -8.56
N TYR A 31 13.44 1.84 -8.45
CA TYR A 31 13.44 0.67 -7.57
C TYR A 31 13.84 1.05 -6.14
N SER A 32 12.93 0.84 -5.18
CA SER A 32 13.22 1.08 -3.77
C SER A 32 13.77 -0.18 -3.10
N SER A 33 15.09 -0.35 -3.10
CA SER A 33 15.76 -1.47 -2.42
C SER A 33 15.63 -1.43 -0.88
N GLY A 34 15.33 -0.27 -0.31
CA GLY A 34 15.32 -0.05 1.15
C GLY A 34 14.05 -0.45 1.90
N ASN A 35 13.05 -1.04 1.25
CA ASN A 35 11.77 -1.42 1.86
C ASN A 35 11.63 -2.94 2.06
N VAL A 36 12.75 -3.67 2.14
CA VAL A 36 12.77 -5.15 2.22
C VAL A 36 11.96 -5.65 3.41
N THR A 37 12.16 -5.07 4.60
CA THR A 37 11.44 -5.47 5.82
C THR A 37 9.93 -5.41 5.63
N GLU A 38 9.42 -4.30 5.11
CA GLU A 38 7.98 -4.13 4.90
C GLU A 38 7.44 -5.02 3.77
N ARG A 39 8.20 -5.21 2.68
CA ARG A 39 7.81 -6.16 1.63
C ARG A 39 7.65 -7.58 2.19
N HIS A 40 8.62 -8.04 3.00
CA HIS A 40 8.55 -9.36 3.60
C HIS A 40 7.45 -9.45 4.65
N ARG A 41 7.17 -8.37 5.40
CA ARG A 41 6.04 -8.32 6.31
C ARG A 41 4.71 -8.50 5.58
N MET A 42 4.52 -7.83 4.42
CA MET A 42 3.33 -8.02 3.58
C MET A 42 3.16 -9.47 3.12
N ALA A 43 4.26 -10.17 2.86
CA ALA A 43 4.22 -11.60 2.50
C ALA A 43 3.71 -12.52 3.61
N THR A 44 3.80 -12.09 4.87
CA THR A 44 3.45 -12.90 6.05
C THR A 44 2.13 -12.51 6.69
N LEU A 45 1.41 -11.56 6.10
CA LEU A 45 0.11 -11.13 6.61
C LEU A 45 -0.92 -12.27 6.56
N GLN A 46 -1.71 -12.39 7.63
CA GLN A 46 -2.88 -13.25 7.62
C GLN A 46 -4.00 -12.53 6.88
N ALA A 47 -4.02 -12.67 5.57
CA ALA A 47 -4.89 -11.92 4.66
C ALA A 47 -5.46 -12.80 3.54
N GLU A 48 -5.49 -14.12 3.73
CA GLU A 48 -6.01 -15.06 2.74
C GLU A 48 -7.45 -14.72 2.37
N GLY A 49 -7.69 -14.56 1.07
CA GLY A 49 -9.01 -14.22 0.53
C GLY A 49 -9.40 -12.73 0.62
N ASP A 50 -8.63 -11.87 1.32
CA ASP A 50 -8.91 -10.44 1.42
C ASP A 50 -8.99 -9.78 0.04
N ILE A 51 -9.87 -8.81 -0.10
CA ILE A 51 -9.87 -7.83 -1.21
C ILE A 51 -9.02 -6.65 -0.75
N VAL A 52 -7.94 -6.38 -1.47
CA VAL A 52 -6.97 -5.34 -1.12
C VAL A 52 -7.00 -4.21 -2.15
N ILE A 53 -6.89 -2.97 -1.68
CA ILE A 53 -6.55 -1.82 -2.52
C ILE A 53 -5.11 -1.40 -2.22
N ASP A 54 -4.25 -1.42 -3.22
CA ASP A 54 -2.93 -0.79 -3.17
C ASP A 54 -3.04 0.60 -3.80
N ALA A 55 -3.19 1.63 -2.96
CA ALA A 55 -3.51 2.98 -3.40
C ALA A 55 -2.32 3.69 -4.08
N TYR A 56 -1.12 3.12 -4.00
CA TYR A 56 0.12 3.67 -4.56
C TYR A 56 1.03 2.53 -5.04
N ALA A 57 0.52 1.72 -5.97
CA ALA A 57 1.08 0.41 -6.29
C ALA A 57 2.50 0.45 -6.86
N GLY A 58 2.88 1.53 -7.57
CA GLY A 58 4.17 1.59 -8.23
C GLY A 58 4.36 0.41 -9.17
N ILE A 59 5.50 -0.24 -9.10
CA ILE A 59 5.81 -1.46 -9.86
C ILE A 59 5.31 -2.74 -9.18
N GLY A 60 4.50 -2.64 -8.12
CA GLY A 60 3.87 -3.77 -7.46
C GLY A 60 4.63 -4.38 -6.29
N TYR A 61 5.45 -3.60 -5.57
CA TYR A 61 6.26 -4.11 -4.46
C TYR A 61 5.48 -4.89 -3.41
N TYR A 62 4.36 -4.33 -2.94
CA TYR A 62 3.50 -4.95 -1.93
C TYR A 62 2.46 -5.84 -2.60
N THR A 63 1.91 -5.39 -3.73
CA THR A 63 0.92 -6.10 -4.53
C THR A 63 1.36 -7.54 -4.84
N MET A 64 2.60 -7.76 -5.31
CA MET A 64 3.10 -9.10 -5.63
C MET A 64 3.25 -9.97 -4.37
N GLN A 65 3.78 -9.40 -3.27
CA GLN A 65 3.94 -10.13 -2.00
C GLN A 65 2.57 -10.60 -1.48
N LEU A 66 1.55 -9.74 -1.54
CA LEU A 66 0.21 -10.05 -1.09
C LEU A 66 -0.45 -11.13 -1.95
N LEU A 67 -0.35 -11.02 -3.27
CA LEU A 67 -0.97 -11.97 -4.19
C LEU A 67 -0.34 -13.37 -4.13
N VAL A 68 0.99 -13.45 -4.02
CA VAL A 68 1.70 -14.74 -4.09
C VAL A 68 1.83 -15.39 -2.71
N HIS A 69 2.25 -14.64 -1.70
CA HIS A 69 2.61 -15.21 -0.41
C HIS A 69 1.49 -15.11 0.63
N ALA A 70 0.82 -13.96 0.76
CA ALA A 70 -0.32 -13.80 1.66
C ALA A 70 -1.63 -14.35 1.08
N ASN A 71 -1.62 -14.78 -0.20
CA ASN A 71 -2.74 -15.39 -0.89
C ASN A 71 -4.05 -14.60 -0.80
N VAL A 72 -3.97 -13.26 -0.92
CA VAL A 72 -5.16 -12.41 -0.95
C VAL A 72 -6.05 -12.77 -2.16
N GLY A 73 -7.34 -12.57 -2.02
CA GLY A 73 -8.31 -12.94 -3.08
C GLY A 73 -8.15 -12.07 -4.33
N HIS A 74 -8.02 -10.77 -4.16
CA HIS A 74 -7.86 -9.82 -5.27
C HIS A 74 -7.14 -8.55 -4.83
N VAL A 75 -6.39 -7.92 -5.75
CA VAL A 75 -5.80 -6.60 -5.55
C VAL A 75 -6.30 -5.62 -6.60
N HIS A 76 -6.85 -4.50 -6.15
CA HIS A 76 -7.07 -3.30 -6.95
C HIS A 76 -5.87 -2.37 -6.78
N ALA A 77 -5.05 -2.22 -7.81
CA ALA A 77 -3.82 -1.44 -7.79
C ALA A 77 -4.03 -0.09 -8.48
N CYS A 78 -3.91 1.01 -7.73
CA CYS A 78 -4.01 2.36 -8.26
C CYS A 78 -2.60 2.89 -8.56
N GLU A 79 -2.37 3.34 -9.78
CA GLU A 79 -1.09 3.90 -10.21
C GLU A 79 -1.29 4.94 -11.32
N ILE A 80 -0.57 6.05 -11.24
CA ILE A 80 -0.67 7.14 -12.20
C ILE A 80 0.43 7.09 -13.27
N ASN A 81 1.59 6.50 -12.95
CA ASN A 81 2.72 6.44 -13.88
C ASN A 81 2.57 5.25 -14.85
N PRO A 82 2.40 5.50 -16.17
CA PRO A 82 2.22 4.42 -17.15
C PRO A 82 3.40 3.44 -17.23
N ASN A 83 4.62 3.90 -16.92
CA ASN A 83 5.79 3.01 -16.88
C ASN A 83 5.77 2.08 -15.67
N SER A 84 5.25 2.55 -14.53
CA SER A 84 5.03 1.72 -13.34
C SER A 84 3.90 0.71 -13.58
N ILE A 85 2.82 1.11 -14.24
CA ILE A 85 1.71 0.23 -14.64
C ILE A 85 2.23 -0.90 -15.53
N HIS A 86 3.00 -0.59 -16.57
CA HIS A 86 3.59 -1.60 -17.44
C HIS A 86 4.45 -2.60 -16.65
N ALA A 87 5.29 -2.11 -15.73
CA ALA A 87 6.13 -2.94 -14.87
C ALA A 87 5.30 -3.83 -13.92
N LEU A 88 4.24 -3.29 -13.33
CA LEU A 88 3.31 -4.00 -12.46
C LEU A 88 2.61 -5.15 -13.20
N GLU A 89 2.03 -4.88 -14.38
CA GLU A 89 1.35 -5.87 -15.22
C GLU A 89 2.31 -6.96 -15.70
N TRP A 90 3.52 -6.56 -16.13
CA TRP A 90 4.56 -7.51 -16.51
C TRP A 90 4.94 -8.42 -15.32
N SER A 91 5.17 -7.83 -14.15
CA SER A 91 5.52 -8.58 -12.93
C SER A 91 4.40 -9.53 -12.52
N ALA A 92 3.13 -9.12 -12.63
CA ALA A 92 1.97 -9.97 -12.35
C ALA A 92 1.92 -11.18 -13.27
N ASN A 93 2.21 -11.01 -14.57
CA ASN A 93 2.29 -12.10 -15.53
C ASN A 93 3.42 -13.08 -15.20
N GLN A 94 4.63 -12.57 -14.88
CA GLN A 94 5.78 -13.42 -14.55
C GLN A 94 5.56 -14.26 -13.28
N ASN A 95 4.76 -13.75 -12.33
CA ASN A 95 4.44 -14.44 -11.09
C ASN A 95 3.09 -15.19 -11.14
N ASN A 96 2.42 -15.28 -12.30
CA ASN A 96 1.16 -15.99 -12.54
C ASN A 96 -0.01 -15.54 -11.65
N VAL A 97 -0.11 -14.23 -11.34
CA VAL A 97 -1.15 -13.65 -10.50
C VAL A 97 -2.02 -12.61 -11.20
N GLN A 98 -1.85 -12.42 -12.52
CA GLN A 98 -2.57 -11.40 -13.30
C GLN A 98 -4.09 -11.53 -13.24
N SER A 99 -4.63 -12.75 -13.06
CA SER A 99 -6.08 -12.98 -12.93
C SER A 99 -6.67 -12.46 -11.63
N ARG A 100 -5.83 -12.19 -10.61
CA ARG A 100 -6.24 -11.64 -9.31
C ARG A 100 -5.82 -10.18 -9.13
N LEU A 101 -5.47 -9.48 -10.21
CA LEU A 101 -5.06 -8.09 -10.23
C LEU A 101 -5.96 -7.28 -11.16
N THR A 102 -6.46 -6.15 -10.68
CA THR A 102 -7.06 -5.09 -11.51
C THR A 102 -6.25 -3.82 -11.34
N VAL A 103 -5.68 -3.32 -12.42
CA VAL A 103 -4.96 -2.05 -12.41
C VAL A 103 -5.93 -0.90 -12.74
N HIS A 104 -5.84 0.17 -11.96
CA HIS A 104 -6.61 1.40 -12.12
C HIS A 104 -5.65 2.55 -12.45
N PRO A 105 -5.48 2.88 -13.74
CA PRO A 105 -4.64 3.98 -14.17
C PRO A 105 -5.22 5.33 -13.75
N GLY A 106 -4.40 6.22 -13.18
CA GLY A 106 -4.78 7.60 -12.91
C GLY A 106 -4.69 7.99 -11.43
N ASP A 107 -5.41 9.08 -11.09
CA ASP A 107 -5.43 9.62 -9.72
C ASP A 107 -6.18 8.69 -8.77
N ASN A 108 -5.49 8.23 -7.74
CA ASN A 108 -6.05 7.33 -6.73
C ASN A 108 -7.22 7.94 -5.92
N GLN A 109 -7.29 9.27 -5.80
CA GLN A 109 -8.42 9.91 -5.15
C GLN A 109 -9.73 9.75 -5.94
N VAL A 110 -9.64 9.61 -7.26
CA VAL A 110 -10.79 9.28 -8.12
C VAL A 110 -11.11 7.80 -7.98
N THR A 111 -10.14 6.94 -8.17
CA THR A 111 -10.29 5.48 -8.12
C THR A 111 -10.84 5.00 -6.76
N LEU A 112 -10.33 5.53 -5.65
CA LEU A 112 -10.81 5.15 -4.32
C LEU A 112 -12.31 5.43 -4.12
N ARG A 113 -12.84 6.50 -4.74
CA ARG A 113 -14.29 6.79 -4.68
C ARG A 113 -15.12 5.78 -5.47
N GLU A 114 -14.57 5.25 -6.57
CA GLU A 114 -15.22 4.20 -7.38
C GLU A 114 -15.19 2.84 -6.67
N LEU A 115 -14.17 2.60 -5.83
CA LEU A 115 -13.98 1.38 -5.04
C LEU A 115 -14.60 1.44 -3.63
N LYS A 116 -15.57 2.34 -3.41
CA LYS A 116 -16.22 2.53 -2.12
C LYS A 116 -16.84 1.24 -1.59
N GLY A 117 -16.52 0.88 -0.33
CA GLY A 117 -17.10 -0.26 0.36
C GLY A 117 -16.63 -1.63 -0.11
N THR A 118 -15.50 -1.73 -0.83
CA THR A 118 -15.07 -3.00 -1.46
C THR A 118 -13.95 -3.72 -0.72
N ALA A 119 -13.08 -2.99 0.00
CA ALA A 119 -11.83 -3.53 0.51
C ALA A 119 -11.90 -4.03 1.95
N ASP A 120 -11.18 -5.12 2.21
CA ASP A 120 -10.84 -5.58 3.55
C ASP A 120 -9.58 -4.87 4.07
N ARG A 121 -8.70 -4.46 3.14
CA ARG A 121 -7.39 -3.90 3.45
C ARG A 121 -6.97 -2.86 2.42
N ILE A 122 -6.32 -1.78 2.87
CA ILE A 122 -5.83 -0.73 1.98
C ILE A 122 -4.39 -0.36 2.33
N LEU A 123 -3.51 -0.36 1.34
CA LEU A 123 -2.13 0.09 1.47
C LEU A 123 -2.03 1.56 1.05
N LEU A 124 -1.42 2.35 1.93
CA LEU A 124 -1.19 3.78 1.73
C LEU A 124 0.31 4.05 1.69
N GLY A 125 0.99 3.43 0.72
CA GLY A 125 2.45 3.32 0.59
C GLY A 125 3.16 4.55 0.03
N TYR A 126 2.64 5.76 0.23
CA TYR A 126 3.24 6.99 -0.28
C TYR A 126 3.97 7.79 0.80
N LEU A 127 5.17 8.29 0.45
CA LEU A 127 6.01 9.12 1.30
C LEU A 127 6.18 10.53 0.69
N PRO A 128 6.30 11.57 1.50
CA PRO A 128 6.42 11.56 2.96
C PRO A 128 5.11 11.31 3.71
N SER A 129 3.94 11.50 3.08
CA SER A 129 2.63 11.32 3.70
C SER A 129 1.56 11.00 2.65
N SER A 130 0.69 10.04 2.95
CA SER A 130 -0.51 9.68 2.18
C SER A 130 -1.79 10.32 2.74
N GLU A 131 -1.69 11.26 3.67
CA GLU A 131 -2.82 11.83 4.40
C GLU A 131 -3.99 12.33 3.53
N PRO A 132 -3.77 12.96 2.35
CA PRO A 132 -4.87 13.40 1.47
C PRO A 132 -5.78 12.27 0.97
N THR A 133 -5.31 11.01 1.03
CA THR A 133 -6.08 9.84 0.59
C THR A 133 -6.71 9.06 1.74
N TRP A 134 -6.52 9.44 3.01
CA TRP A 134 -7.04 8.67 4.14
C TRP A 134 -8.57 8.64 4.18
N GLU A 135 -9.23 9.80 3.98
CA GLU A 135 -10.70 9.86 3.97
C GLU A 135 -11.31 8.98 2.87
N PRO A 136 -10.95 9.10 1.57
CA PRO A 136 -11.46 8.20 0.55
C PRO A 136 -11.06 6.73 0.76
N ALA A 137 -9.88 6.44 1.33
CA ALA A 137 -9.48 5.08 1.67
C ALA A 137 -10.41 4.48 2.75
N ILE A 138 -10.72 5.22 3.82
CA ILE A 138 -11.66 4.78 4.86
C ILE A 138 -13.04 4.48 4.26
N GLN A 139 -13.50 5.31 3.31
CA GLN A 139 -14.76 5.08 2.61
C GLN A 139 -14.73 3.84 1.71
N SER A 140 -13.54 3.44 1.24
CA SER A 140 -13.36 2.24 0.40
C SER A 140 -13.34 0.93 1.21
N LEU A 141 -13.16 0.99 2.54
CA LEU A 141 -13.31 -0.19 3.38
C LEU A 141 -14.76 -0.69 3.40
N LYS A 142 -14.94 -2.01 3.52
CA LYS A 142 -16.25 -2.66 3.69
C LYS A 142 -17.01 -2.08 4.89
N GLU A 143 -18.32 -2.24 4.90
CA GLU A 143 -19.19 -1.80 6.02
C GLU A 143 -18.83 -2.49 7.35
N THR A 144 -18.32 -3.71 7.30
CA THR A 144 -17.82 -4.45 8.47
C THR A 144 -16.54 -3.89 9.08
N GLY A 145 -15.84 -3.02 8.36
CA GLY A 145 -14.53 -2.50 8.70
C GLY A 145 -13.44 -3.03 7.81
N GLY A 146 -12.20 -3.00 8.30
CA GLY A 146 -11.00 -3.44 7.60
C GLY A 146 -9.74 -2.79 8.16
N THR A 147 -8.63 -2.86 7.44
CA THR A 147 -7.33 -2.35 7.91
C THR A 147 -6.70 -1.40 6.92
N LEU A 148 -6.17 -0.27 7.40
CA LEU A 148 -5.25 0.59 6.66
C LEU A 148 -3.80 0.33 7.08
N HIS A 149 -2.88 0.26 6.12
CA HIS A 149 -1.43 0.28 6.32
C HIS A 149 -0.90 1.65 5.92
N ILE A 150 -0.66 2.51 6.91
CA ILE A 150 -0.34 3.93 6.70
C ILE A 150 1.16 4.15 6.81
N HIS A 151 1.80 4.47 5.69
CA HIS A 151 3.21 4.84 5.64
C HIS A 151 3.42 6.33 5.95
N MET A 152 4.46 6.63 6.73
CA MET A 152 4.83 8.01 7.06
C MET A 152 6.32 8.11 7.35
N ASN A 153 6.89 9.28 7.07
CA ASN A 153 8.19 9.70 7.60
C ASN A 153 7.98 10.54 8.86
N VAL A 154 8.41 10.03 10.01
CA VAL A 154 8.16 10.63 11.33
C VAL A 154 9.47 10.83 12.09
N GLU A 155 9.61 11.95 12.81
CA GLU A 155 10.69 12.12 13.78
C GLU A 155 10.60 11.04 14.85
N GLU A 156 11.72 10.37 15.17
CA GLU A 156 11.75 9.20 16.07
C GLU A 156 11.08 9.48 17.42
N GLU A 157 11.32 10.65 18.01
CA GLU A 157 10.77 11.04 19.29
C GLU A 157 9.27 11.38 19.24
N ARG A 158 8.71 11.60 18.04
CA ARG A 158 7.30 11.98 17.82
C ARG A 158 6.43 10.83 17.38
N ILE A 159 6.98 9.62 17.24
CA ILE A 159 6.26 8.46 16.68
C ILE A 159 4.98 8.15 17.49
N ASN A 160 5.05 8.12 18.83
CA ASN A 160 3.88 7.81 19.65
C ASN A 160 2.77 8.85 19.49
N ALA A 161 3.12 10.14 19.55
CA ALA A 161 2.17 11.25 19.36
C ALA A 161 1.57 11.23 17.93
N TRP A 162 2.37 10.85 16.93
CA TRP A 162 1.88 10.68 15.56
C TRP A 162 0.90 9.51 15.45
N CYS A 163 1.15 8.37 16.09
CA CYS A 163 0.23 7.24 16.12
C CYS A 163 -1.12 7.62 16.71
N GLU A 164 -1.13 8.31 17.88
CA GLU A 164 -2.36 8.77 18.53
C GLU A 164 -3.14 9.74 17.62
N ALA A 165 -2.47 10.77 17.11
CA ALA A 165 -3.10 11.74 16.21
C ALA A 165 -3.62 11.11 14.91
N THR A 166 -2.95 10.06 14.39
CA THR A 166 -3.39 9.32 13.21
C THR A 166 -4.66 8.55 13.50
N MET A 167 -4.74 7.84 14.63
CA MET A 167 -5.95 7.12 15.03
C MET A 167 -7.14 8.04 15.25
N ASP A 168 -6.94 9.19 15.94
CA ASP A 168 -7.98 10.20 16.16
C ASP A 168 -8.51 10.72 14.81
N LYS A 169 -7.62 11.01 13.88
CA LYS A 169 -7.98 11.50 12.54
C LYS A 169 -8.74 10.43 11.75
N CYS A 170 -8.31 9.18 11.81
CA CYS A 170 -9.02 8.06 11.21
C CYS A 170 -10.44 7.90 11.77
N LEU A 171 -10.61 8.04 13.09
CA LEU A 171 -11.91 8.00 13.74
C LEU A 171 -12.80 9.17 13.28
N GLN A 172 -12.27 10.38 13.16
CA GLN A 172 -12.99 11.53 12.64
C GLN A 172 -13.48 11.32 11.21
N PHE A 173 -12.64 10.76 10.32
CA PHE A 173 -13.02 10.47 8.94
C PHE A 173 -14.08 9.35 8.86
N ALA A 174 -13.98 8.31 9.70
CA ALA A 174 -14.99 7.26 9.78
C ALA A 174 -16.35 7.85 10.20
N SER A 175 -16.39 8.65 11.28
CA SER A 175 -17.59 9.31 11.78
C SER A 175 -18.21 10.26 10.74
N LYS A 176 -17.37 11.06 10.06
CA LYS A 176 -17.80 11.96 8.98
C LYS A 176 -18.43 11.19 7.79
N SER A 177 -17.98 9.96 7.57
CA SER A 177 -18.52 9.07 6.54
C SER A 177 -19.78 8.30 7.00
N GLY A 178 -20.32 8.61 8.18
CA GLY A 178 -21.50 7.96 8.75
C GLY A 178 -21.24 6.57 9.30
N ARG A 179 -19.96 6.21 9.57
CA ARG A 179 -19.57 4.90 10.08
C ARG A 179 -19.33 4.96 11.58
N ASP A 180 -20.09 4.15 12.32
CA ASP A 180 -19.92 3.98 13.76
C ASP A 180 -18.94 2.83 14.03
N TRP A 181 -17.65 3.17 13.95
CA TRP A 181 -16.58 2.20 14.04
C TRP A 181 -15.68 2.44 15.27
N LYS A 182 -15.22 1.33 15.84
CA LYS A 182 -14.06 1.32 16.72
C LYS A 182 -12.80 1.35 15.86
N VAL A 183 -11.83 2.19 16.25
CA VAL A 183 -10.53 2.35 15.59
C VAL A 183 -9.43 1.96 16.58
N VAL A 184 -8.56 1.04 16.19
CA VAL A 184 -7.42 0.60 16.99
C VAL A 184 -6.19 0.42 16.12
N SER A 185 -4.99 0.70 16.67
CA SER A 185 -3.74 0.28 16.04
C SER A 185 -3.35 -1.11 16.54
N HIS A 186 -2.90 -1.97 15.62
CA HIS A 186 -2.44 -3.31 15.96
C HIS A 186 -0.93 -3.45 15.91
N HIS A 187 -0.29 -2.70 15.02
CA HIS A 187 1.12 -2.84 14.75
C HIS A 187 1.73 -1.53 14.29
N LEU A 188 2.96 -1.30 14.72
CA LEU A 188 3.80 -0.21 14.24
C LEU A 188 5.12 -0.79 13.77
N GLU A 189 5.34 -0.79 12.44
CA GLU A 189 6.60 -1.21 11.84
C GLU A 189 7.57 -0.03 11.69
N LYS A 190 8.80 -0.16 12.18
CA LYS A 190 9.88 0.79 11.97
C LYS A 190 10.76 0.28 10.81
N VAL A 191 10.39 0.62 9.58
CA VAL A 191 10.96 0.05 8.35
C VAL A 191 12.45 0.37 8.21
N LYS A 192 12.80 1.66 8.27
CA LYS A 192 14.20 2.12 8.11
C LYS A 192 14.38 3.55 8.58
N TRP A 193 15.63 3.98 8.74
CA TRP A 193 15.97 5.40 8.80
C TRP A 193 15.81 6.02 7.40
N TYR A 194 14.97 7.05 7.30
CA TYR A 194 14.80 7.83 6.07
C TYR A 194 15.84 8.94 5.99
N ALA A 195 16.10 9.59 7.12
CA ALA A 195 17.09 10.64 7.32
C ALA A 195 17.54 10.63 8.80
N PRO A 196 18.56 11.40 9.20
CA PRO A 196 18.90 11.57 10.61
C PRO A 196 17.66 11.97 11.42
N ARG A 197 17.36 11.20 12.48
CA ARG A 197 16.19 11.32 13.36
C ARG A 197 14.81 11.15 12.72
N ILE A 198 14.71 10.80 11.43
CA ILE A 198 13.45 10.55 10.74
C ILE A 198 13.36 9.08 10.38
N ARG A 199 12.31 8.42 10.88
CA ARG A 199 11.96 7.03 10.54
C ARG A 199 10.89 6.98 9.46
N HIS A 200 11.07 6.07 8.52
CA HIS A 200 9.97 5.53 7.77
C HIS A 200 9.28 4.49 8.64
N VAL A 201 8.01 4.74 8.96
CA VAL A 201 7.16 3.85 9.76
C VAL A 201 5.92 3.44 8.98
N VAL A 202 5.33 2.32 9.37
CA VAL A 202 4.01 1.89 8.91
C VAL A 202 3.14 1.61 10.13
N LEU A 203 1.98 2.26 10.20
CA LEU A 203 0.98 2.04 11.22
C LEU A 203 -0.19 1.24 10.65
N ASP A 204 -0.46 0.08 11.23
CA ASP A 204 -1.64 -0.71 10.90
C ASP A 204 -2.81 -0.26 11.77
N VAL A 205 -3.81 0.34 11.14
CA VAL A 205 -5.03 0.85 11.80
C VAL A 205 -6.22 0.02 11.37
N SER A 206 -6.87 -0.64 12.31
CA SER A 206 -8.06 -1.44 12.05
C SER A 206 -9.33 -0.74 12.50
N PHE A 207 -10.36 -0.96 11.71
CA PHE A 207 -11.71 -0.46 11.87
C PHE A 207 -12.65 -1.64 12.02
N SER A 208 -13.56 -1.58 12.98
CA SER A 208 -14.61 -2.59 13.15
C SER A 208 -15.90 -1.93 13.58
N SER A 209 -17.04 -2.41 13.08
CA SER A 209 -18.36 -1.92 13.50
C SER A 209 -18.56 -2.14 15.00
N ILE A 210 -19.04 -1.12 15.73
CA ILE A 210 -19.36 -1.23 17.15
C ILE A 210 -20.52 -2.21 17.38
N ASN A 211 -21.41 -2.34 16.38
CA ASN A 211 -22.61 -3.18 16.46
C ASN A 211 -22.40 -4.63 15.98
N SER A 212 -21.18 -5.05 15.65
CA SER A 212 -20.87 -6.42 15.18
C SER A 212 -20.52 -7.40 16.29
N ALA A 213 -20.83 -7.11 17.55
CA ALA A 213 -20.67 -8.01 18.69
C ALA A 213 -22.01 -8.67 19.04
N SER A 214 -22.31 -9.78 18.35
CA SER A 214 -23.28 -10.78 18.83
C SER A 214 -22.97 -12.15 18.26
#